data_12492e46ef8ce06681d7f54401c160df
#
_entry.id   12492e46ef8ce06681d7f54401c160df
#
_cell.length_a   1.000
_cell.length_b   1.000
_cell.length_c   1.000
_cell.angle_alpha   90.00
_cell.angle_beta   90.00
_cell.angle_gamma   90.00
#
_symmetry.space_group_name_H-M   'P 1'
#
loop_
_entity.id
_entity.type
_entity.pdbx_description
1 polymer ?
#
loop_
_entity_poly.entity_id
_entity_poly.type
_entity_poly.pdbx_seq_one_letter_code
_entity_poly.pdbx_strand_id
1 'polypeptide(L)'
;SRRQRQMCIRDSMNAEQELIKEGTPISEVQRLCDVHSALFHGKTREEQIANAPKATVDSIREQRFAKTAELVKIPGHPLHTFTLENEALAKTIEKCREALKNGHVEYKLIEEVRQLAIHYAKKGDLLYPHLKVKYEISGPSDVMWTVDDEIRDEFAALAKKADSQDDEWKKRFEAALTRADEMIYKEANILFPNCAFNFTDEEWFGIYRDSKDYAECFGVENGVWEDAEKVQEVKMSSISQDEIVMAGGHMTVEQLTAMLNTIPLEISFVDTDNIN
;
A
#
# COMPACT_ATOMS: atom_id res chain seq x y z
N SER A 1 -17.54 30.84 -2.80
CA SER A 1 -16.23 31.50 -2.76
C SER A 1 -15.09 30.47 -2.71
N ARG A 2 -13.89 30.86 -3.14
CA ARG A 2 -12.71 29.98 -3.26
C ARG A 2 -12.32 29.30 -1.92
N ARG A 3 -12.62 29.93 -0.78
CA ARG A 3 -12.39 29.38 0.57
C ARG A 3 -13.36 28.24 0.96
N GLN A 4 -14.60 28.26 0.52
CA GLN A 4 -15.59 27.22 0.85
C GLN A 4 -15.34 25.88 0.15
N ARG A 5 -14.61 25.86 -0.95
CA ARG A 5 -14.39 24.67 -1.78
C ARG A 5 -13.10 23.92 -1.41
N GLN A 6 -12.06 24.62 -0.93
CA GLN A 6 -10.92 23.97 -0.29
C GLN A 6 -11.31 23.28 1.04
N MET A 7 -12.37 23.79 1.68
CA MET A 7 -12.96 23.19 2.88
C MET A 7 -13.46 21.75 2.63
N CYS A 8 -14.12 21.45 1.52
CA CYS A 8 -14.92 20.23 1.38
C CYS A 8 -14.13 18.91 1.40
N ILE A 9 -12.92 18.82 0.82
CA ILE A 9 -12.11 17.58 0.84
C ILE A 9 -11.26 17.52 2.11
N ARG A 10 -10.69 18.64 2.52
CA ARG A 10 -9.98 18.76 3.79
C ARG A 10 -10.92 18.56 4.98
N ASP A 11 -12.18 19.01 4.85
CA ASP A 11 -13.21 18.85 5.86
C ASP A 11 -13.73 17.42 5.93
N SER A 12 -13.82 16.67 4.82
CA SER A 12 -14.17 15.25 4.86
C SER A 12 -13.08 14.42 5.53
N MET A 13 -11.81 14.64 5.18
CA MET A 13 -10.68 13.95 5.78
C MET A 13 -10.50 14.34 7.27
N ASN A 14 -10.69 15.63 7.59
CA ASN A 14 -10.66 16.10 8.98
C ASN A 14 -11.87 15.59 9.77
N ALA A 15 -13.05 15.52 9.15
CA ALA A 15 -14.25 14.97 9.77
C ALA A 15 -14.12 13.46 10.06
N GLU A 16 -13.53 12.69 9.15
CA GLU A 16 -13.22 11.28 9.38
C GLU A 16 -12.22 11.11 10.54
N GLN A 17 -11.19 11.97 10.59
CA GLN A 17 -10.23 11.98 11.70
C GLN A 17 -10.86 12.41 13.03
N GLU A 18 -11.74 13.41 13.02
CA GLU A 18 -12.47 13.83 14.22
C GLU A 18 -13.41 12.73 14.72
N LEU A 19 -14.16 12.08 13.83
CA LEU A 19 -15.02 10.97 14.19
C LEU A 19 -14.27 9.80 14.82
N ILE A 20 -13.08 9.46 14.31
CA ILE A 20 -12.21 8.46 14.93
C ILE A 20 -11.71 8.91 16.30
N LYS A 21 -11.30 10.18 16.45
CA LYS A 21 -10.86 10.75 17.74
C LYS A 21 -11.99 10.83 18.76
N GLU A 22 -13.22 11.05 18.35
CA GLU A 22 -14.42 11.07 19.18
C GLU A 22 -14.93 9.67 19.56
N GLY A 23 -14.26 8.61 19.08
CA GLY A 23 -14.56 7.23 19.44
C GLY A 23 -15.64 6.57 18.57
N THR A 24 -15.94 7.13 17.42
CA THR A 24 -16.84 6.49 16.43
C THR A 24 -16.22 5.16 15.97
N PRO A 25 -16.98 4.06 15.97
CA PRO A 25 -16.47 2.77 15.50
C PRO A 25 -15.94 2.86 14.08
N ILE A 26 -14.78 2.27 13.82
CA ILE A 26 -14.13 2.26 12.50
C ILE A 26 -15.08 1.72 11.40
N SER A 27 -15.95 0.76 11.74
CA SER A 27 -16.98 0.23 10.83
C SER A 27 -18.00 1.28 10.37
N GLU A 28 -18.32 2.26 11.21
CA GLU A 28 -19.19 3.38 10.83
C GLU A 28 -18.47 4.39 9.94
N VAL A 29 -17.20 4.64 10.22
CA VAL A 29 -16.35 5.49 9.37
C VAL A 29 -16.14 4.83 8.01
N GLN A 30 -15.92 3.52 7.95
CA GLN A 30 -15.87 2.73 6.70
C GLN A 30 -17.16 2.91 5.88
N ARG A 31 -18.32 2.78 6.53
CA ARG A 31 -19.61 2.95 5.86
C ARG A 31 -19.82 4.36 5.34
N LEU A 32 -19.33 5.37 6.05
CA LEU A 32 -19.32 6.76 5.58
C LEU A 32 -18.39 6.97 4.38
N CYS A 33 -17.20 6.34 4.39
CA CYS A 33 -16.30 6.36 3.23
C CYS A 33 -16.92 5.68 2.00
N ASP A 34 -17.62 4.56 2.18
CA ASP A 34 -18.30 3.86 1.08
C ASP A 34 -19.46 4.67 0.52
N VAL A 35 -20.28 5.29 1.38
CA VAL A 35 -21.36 6.22 0.99
C VAL A 35 -20.79 7.45 0.31
N HIS A 36 -19.69 8.01 0.83
CA HIS A 36 -19.01 9.17 0.27
C HIS A 36 -18.42 8.84 -1.11
N SER A 37 -17.76 7.69 -1.25
CA SER A 37 -17.27 7.19 -2.53
C SER A 37 -18.41 7.00 -3.54
N ALA A 38 -19.54 6.41 -3.12
CA ALA A 38 -20.71 6.22 -3.96
C ALA A 38 -21.40 7.54 -4.36
N LEU A 39 -21.43 8.53 -3.46
CA LEU A 39 -22.03 9.86 -3.72
C LEU A 39 -21.19 10.70 -4.68
N PHE A 40 -19.85 10.60 -4.59
CA PHE A 40 -18.94 11.38 -5.46
C PHE A 40 -18.72 10.73 -6.82
N HIS A 41 -18.83 9.42 -6.91
CA HIS A 41 -18.58 8.71 -8.16
C HIS A 41 -19.86 8.31 -8.89
N GLY A 42 -21.04 8.37 -8.23
CA GLY A 42 -22.33 7.99 -8.84
C GLY A 42 -22.34 6.53 -9.34
N LYS A 43 -23.51 5.97 -9.56
CA LYS A 43 -23.68 4.65 -10.18
C LYS A 43 -23.57 4.69 -11.70
N THR A 44 -23.70 5.88 -12.30
CA THR A 44 -23.59 6.10 -13.74
C THR A 44 -22.67 7.27 -14.05
N ARG A 45 -22.10 7.28 -15.28
CA ARG A 45 -21.20 8.34 -15.75
C ARG A 45 -21.86 9.74 -15.76
N GLU A 46 -23.17 9.79 -15.95
CA GLU A 46 -23.96 11.03 -15.94
C GLU A 46 -24.19 11.55 -14.51
N GLU A 47 -24.39 10.65 -13.55
CA GLU A 47 -24.45 11.03 -12.12
C GLU A 47 -23.08 11.53 -11.61
N GLN A 48 -21.98 10.93 -12.08
CA GLN A 48 -20.63 11.37 -11.78
C GLN A 48 -20.36 12.80 -12.29
N ILE A 49 -20.86 13.15 -13.47
CA ILE A 49 -20.73 14.48 -14.07
C ILE A 49 -21.64 15.51 -13.37
N ALA A 50 -22.86 15.10 -12.98
CA ALA A 50 -23.82 16.00 -12.35
C ALA A 50 -23.45 16.39 -10.90
N ASN A 51 -22.73 15.52 -10.18
CA ASN A 51 -22.37 15.71 -8.77
C ASN A 51 -21.00 16.39 -8.57
N ALA A 52 -20.29 16.78 -9.63
CA ALA A 52 -18.99 17.43 -9.56
C ALA A 52 -19.07 18.89 -9.12
N PRO A 53 -18.57 19.29 -7.94
CA PRO A 53 -18.39 20.71 -7.58
C PRO A 53 -17.25 21.29 -8.40
N LYS A 54 -17.56 22.29 -9.18
CA LYS A 54 -16.77 22.81 -10.29
C LYS A 54 -15.44 23.48 -9.93
N ALA A 55 -14.47 23.25 -10.78
CA ALA A 55 -13.29 24.04 -11.18
C ALA A 55 -12.03 24.07 -10.27
N THR A 56 -12.07 24.03 -8.95
CA THR A 56 -10.83 24.15 -8.13
C THR A 56 -10.47 22.84 -7.43
N VAL A 57 -11.47 22.07 -7.03
CA VAL A 57 -11.28 20.70 -6.54
C VAL A 57 -10.85 19.80 -7.69
N ASP A 58 -11.44 20.05 -8.88
CA ASP A 58 -11.07 19.37 -10.11
C ASP A 58 -9.60 19.60 -10.47
N SER A 59 -9.06 20.83 -10.32
CA SER A 59 -7.66 21.09 -10.66
C SER A 59 -6.65 20.39 -9.73
N ILE A 60 -6.92 20.34 -8.42
CA ILE A 60 -6.03 19.62 -7.47
C ILE A 60 -6.16 18.10 -7.67
N ARG A 61 -7.37 17.63 -7.92
CA ARG A 61 -7.62 16.23 -8.22
C ARG A 61 -6.95 15.84 -9.53
N GLU A 62 -7.11 16.62 -10.57
CA GLU A 62 -6.44 16.41 -11.86
C GLU A 62 -4.92 16.41 -11.71
N GLN A 63 -4.34 17.33 -10.93
CA GLN A 63 -2.91 17.35 -10.65
C GLN A 63 -2.43 16.08 -9.92
N ARG A 64 -3.19 15.59 -8.93
CA ARG A 64 -2.88 14.35 -8.21
C ARG A 64 -2.89 13.15 -9.16
N PHE A 65 -3.93 13.02 -9.98
CA PHE A 65 -4.04 11.94 -10.96
C PHE A 65 -2.99 12.06 -12.06
N ALA A 66 -2.69 13.26 -12.55
CA ALA A 66 -1.64 13.48 -13.54
C ALA A 66 -0.28 13.04 -13.00
N LYS A 67 0.08 13.48 -11.77
CA LYS A 67 1.33 13.07 -11.13
C LYS A 67 1.39 11.56 -10.88
N THR A 68 0.29 10.95 -10.45
CA THR A 68 0.19 9.49 -10.31
C THR A 68 0.45 8.79 -11.64
N ALA A 69 -0.20 9.25 -12.71
CA ALA A 69 -0.05 8.67 -14.05
C ALA A 69 1.37 8.84 -14.62
N GLU A 70 2.09 9.88 -14.22
CA GLU A 70 3.52 10.06 -14.56
C GLU A 70 4.37 9.03 -13.83
N LEU A 71 4.23 8.91 -12.51
CA LEU A 71 5.03 8.01 -11.68
C LEU A 71 4.75 6.53 -12.00
N VAL A 72 3.50 6.16 -12.28
CA VAL A 72 3.12 4.80 -12.69
C VAL A 72 3.78 4.39 -14.01
N LYS A 73 4.15 5.31 -14.89
CA LYS A 73 4.85 5.00 -16.15
C LYS A 73 6.33 4.72 -15.99
N ILE A 74 6.93 5.07 -14.86
CA ILE A 74 8.36 4.90 -14.60
C ILE A 74 8.62 3.44 -14.23
N PRO A 75 9.35 2.66 -15.04
CA PRO A 75 9.68 1.28 -14.69
C PRO A 75 10.43 1.20 -13.36
N GLY A 76 10.05 0.28 -12.50
CA GLY A 76 10.66 0.09 -11.19
C GLY A 76 10.25 1.11 -10.12
N HIS A 77 9.54 2.20 -10.46
CA HIS A 77 8.98 3.09 -9.45
C HIS A 77 7.97 2.34 -8.56
N PRO A 78 7.92 2.55 -7.24
CA PRO A 78 7.01 1.81 -6.35
C PRO A 78 5.55 1.85 -6.81
N LEU A 79 5.03 3.00 -7.26
CA LEU A 79 3.65 3.09 -7.78
C LEU A 79 3.44 2.30 -9.07
N HIS A 80 4.46 2.13 -9.91
CA HIS A 80 4.40 1.25 -11.07
C HIS A 80 4.20 -0.21 -10.63
N THR A 81 5.03 -0.68 -9.70
CA THR A 81 4.95 -2.05 -9.16
C THR A 81 3.62 -2.29 -8.48
N PHE A 82 3.17 -1.40 -7.58
CA PHE A 82 1.86 -1.52 -6.93
C PHE A 82 0.69 -1.55 -7.92
N THR A 83 0.77 -0.78 -9.00
CA THR A 83 -0.26 -0.78 -10.04
C THR A 83 -0.30 -2.10 -10.80
N LEU A 84 0.86 -2.67 -11.18
CA LEU A 84 0.95 -3.97 -11.82
C LEU A 84 0.44 -5.09 -10.92
N GLU A 85 0.75 -5.04 -9.63
CA GLU A 85 0.24 -5.99 -8.64
C GLU A 85 -1.30 -5.93 -8.54
N ASN A 86 -1.88 -4.73 -8.53
CA ASN A 86 -3.32 -4.53 -8.54
C ASN A 86 -3.97 -5.06 -9.81
N GLU A 87 -3.37 -4.85 -10.97
CA GLU A 87 -3.85 -5.42 -12.24
C GLU A 87 -3.80 -6.95 -12.23
N ALA A 88 -2.76 -7.53 -11.67
CA ALA A 88 -2.60 -8.97 -11.57
C ALA A 88 -3.59 -9.56 -10.53
N LEU A 89 -3.78 -8.90 -9.39
CA LEU A 89 -4.79 -9.27 -8.40
C LEU A 89 -6.21 -9.21 -8.99
N ALA A 90 -6.55 -8.16 -9.74
CA ALA A 90 -7.86 -8.05 -10.41
C ALA A 90 -8.10 -9.23 -11.36
N LYS A 91 -7.10 -9.64 -12.13
CA LYS A 91 -7.20 -10.83 -13.00
C LYS A 91 -7.38 -12.12 -12.20
N THR A 92 -6.69 -12.23 -11.05
CA THR A 92 -6.84 -13.38 -10.15
C THR A 92 -8.23 -13.43 -9.52
N ILE A 93 -8.78 -12.28 -9.12
CA ILE A 93 -10.16 -12.16 -8.61
C ILE A 93 -11.17 -12.66 -9.67
N GLU A 94 -11.01 -12.25 -10.93
CA GLU A 94 -11.90 -12.70 -12.01
C GLU A 94 -11.82 -14.23 -12.22
N LYS A 95 -10.62 -14.81 -12.21
CA LYS A 95 -10.44 -16.28 -12.27
C LYS A 95 -11.14 -16.97 -11.09
N CYS A 96 -11.04 -16.42 -9.88
CA CYS A 96 -11.71 -16.94 -8.70
C CYS A 96 -13.25 -16.90 -8.85
N ARG A 97 -13.81 -15.80 -9.34
CA ARG A 97 -15.24 -15.65 -9.61
C ARG A 97 -15.72 -16.64 -10.67
N GLU A 98 -14.93 -16.86 -11.71
CA GLU A 98 -15.25 -17.88 -12.73
C GLU A 98 -15.23 -19.29 -12.13
N ALA A 99 -14.24 -19.63 -11.33
CA ALA A 99 -14.17 -20.91 -10.64
C ALA A 99 -15.37 -21.12 -9.67
N LEU A 100 -15.77 -20.07 -8.94
CA LEU A 100 -16.98 -20.12 -8.10
C LEU A 100 -18.25 -20.41 -8.91
N LYS A 101 -18.43 -19.78 -10.08
CA LYS A 101 -19.55 -20.06 -10.98
C LYS A 101 -19.55 -21.51 -11.47
N ASN A 102 -18.37 -22.09 -11.67
CA ASN A 102 -18.19 -23.48 -12.06
C ASN A 102 -18.32 -24.45 -10.88
N GLY A 103 -18.56 -23.93 -9.67
CA GLY A 103 -18.92 -24.69 -8.47
C GLY A 103 -17.73 -25.10 -7.57
N HIS A 104 -16.49 -24.96 -8.02
CA HIS A 104 -15.30 -25.32 -7.25
C HIS A 104 -14.13 -24.39 -7.54
N VAL A 105 -13.41 -23.97 -6.49
CA VAL A 105 -12.18 -23.16 -6.57
C VAL A 105 -11.00 -24.06 -6.21
N GLU A 106 -10.07 -24.24 -7.14
CA GLU A 106 -8.87 -25.02 -6.90
C GLU A 106 -8.01 -24.39 -5.79
N TYR A 107 -7.38 -25.20 -4.96
CA TYR A 107 -6.53 -24.73 -3.85
C TYR A 107 -5.41 -23.83 -4.34
N LYS A 108 -4.82 -24.13 -5.50
CA LYS A 108 -3.79 -23.30 -6.13
C LYS A 108 -4.27 -21.87 -6.38
N LEU A 109 -5.52 -21.71 -6.80
CA LEU A 109 -6.11 -20.39 -7.07
C LEU A 109 -6.40 -19.62 -5.77
N ILE A 110 -6.79 -20.36 -4.70
CA ILE A 110 -6.93 -19.78 -3.37
C ILE A 110 -5.57 -19.25 -2.87
N GLU A 111 -4.48 -20.02 -3.04
CA GLU A 111 -3.13 -19.56 -2.68
C GLU A 111 -2.67 -18.40 -3.58
N GLU A 112 -3.05 -18.37 -4.86
CA GLU A 112 -2.73 -17.25 -5.74
C GLU A 112 -3.37 -15.95 -5.25
N VAL A 113 -4.66 -15.95 -4.91
CA VAL A 113 -5.32 -14.74 -4.39
C VAL A 113 -4.79 -14.33 -3.01
N ARG A 114 -4.35 -15.27 -2.18
CA ARG A 114 -3.76 -14.99 -0.87
C ARG A 114 -2.44 -14.24 -0.93
N GLN A 115 -1.78 -14.18 -2.09
CA GLN A 115 -0.59 -13.34 -2.27
C GLN A 115 -0.88 -11.85 -2.05
N LEU A 116 -2.17 -11.43 -2.03
CA LEU A 116 -2.55 -10.09 -1.61
C LEU A 116 -1.99 -9.70 -0.23
N ALA A 117 -1.70 -10.67 0.64
CA ALA A 117 -1.10 -10.41 1.94
C ALA A 117 0.30 -9.75 1.82
N ILE A 118 1.07 -10.09 0.78
CA ILE A 118 2.38 -9.48 0.51
C ILE A 118 2.18 -8.04 0.04
N HIS A 119 1.27 -7.82 -0.91
CA HIS A 119 0.92 -6.50 -1.41
C HIS A 119 0.43 -5.57 -0.28
N TYR A 120 -0.46 -6.07 0.60
CA TYR A 120 -0.98 -5.30 1.73
C TYR A 120 0.08 -5.01 2.78
N ALA A 121 1.02 -5.95 3.04
CA ALA A 121 2.16 -5.72 3.93
C ALA A 121 3.05 -4.60 3.38
N LYS A 122 3.45 -4.66 2.10
CA LYS A 122 4.23 -3.60 1.45
C LYS A 122 3.54 -2.24 1.55
N LYS A 123 2.27 -2.18 1.24
CA LYS A 123 1.46 -0.95 1.31
C LYS A 123 1.40 -0.41 2.74
N GLY A 124 1.12 -1.30 3.70
CA GLY A 124 1.00 -0.99 5.12
C GLY A 124 2.28 -0.43 5.70
N ASP A 125 3.41 -1.05 5.39
CA ASP A 125 4.70 -0.68 5.98
C ASP A 125 5.37 0.49 5.25
N LEU A 126 5.17 0.61 3.92
CA LEU A 126 5.91 1.56 3.10
C LEU A 126 5.13 2.86 2.80
N LEU A 127 3.79 2.82 2.71
CA LEU A 127 3.02 3.99 2.31
C LEU A 127 2.29 4.65 3.48
N TYR A 128 1.61 3.87 4.33
CA TYR A 128 0.80 4.43 5.40
C TYR A 128 1.59 5.20 6.46
N PRO A 129 2.78 4.75 6.92
CA PRO A 129 3.55 5.49 7.91
C PRO A 129 3.97 6.88 7.42
N HIS A 130 4.38 7.00 6.14
CA HIS A 130 4.71 8.31 5.57
C HIS A 130 3.50 9.25 5.55
N LEU A 131 2.34 8.77 5.07
CA LEU A 131 1.11 9.56 5.05
C LEU A 131 0.69 10.00 6.46
N LYS A 132 0.75 9.08 7.44
CA LYS A 132 0.27 9.31 8.79
C LYS A 132 1.19 10.21 9.61
N VAL A 133 2.50 9.91 9.61
CA VAL A 133 3.45 10.57 10.52
C VAL A 133 3.90 11.91 9.96
N LYS A 134 4.25 11.98 8.69
CA LYS A 134 4.83 13.19 8.10
C LYS A 134 3.78 14.15 7.56
N TYR A 135 2.72 13.60 6.94
CA TYR A 135 1.70 14.42 6.27
C TYR A 135 0.40 14.54 7.06
N GLU A 136 0.32 13.91 8.24
CA GLU A 136 -0.87 13.91 9.12
C GLU A 136 -2.17 13.45 8.43
N ILE A 137 -2.03 12.61 7.39
CA ILE A 137 -3.12 12.03 6.62
C ILE A 137 -3.40 10.63 7.19
N SER A 138 -4.16 10.54 8.28
CA SER A 138 -4.41 9.27 8.98
C SER A 138 -5.76 8.63 8.66
N GLY A 139 -6.80 9.42 8.34
CA GLY A 139 -8.15 8.90 8.17
C GLY A 139 -8.26 7.77 7.15
N PRO A 140 -7.97 8.01 5.85
CA PRO A 140 -8.05 6.96 4.83
C PRO A 140 -7.09 5.79 5.09
N SER A 141 -5.85 6.07 5.54
CA SER A 141 -4.85 5.03 5.77
C SER A 141 -5.20 4.10 6.93
N ASP A 142 -5.72 4.62 8.05
CA ASP A 142 -6.10 3.81 9.20
C ASP A 142 -7.29 2.89 8.87
N VAL A 143 -8.28 3.40 8.14
CA VAL A 143 -9.43 2.61 7.67
C VAL A 143 -8.99 1.54 6.68
N MET A 144 -8.17 1.91 5.69
CA MET A 144 -7.69 0.95 4.69
C MET A 144 -6.83 -0.14 5.31
N TRP A 145 -5.97 0.20 6.27
CA TRP A 145 -5.16 -0.79 6.99
C TRP A 145 -6.02 -1.84 7.69
N THR A 146 -7.04 -1.40 8.42
CA THR A 146 -7.97 -2.33 9.10
C THR A 146 -8.68 -3.24 8.11
N VAL A 147 -9.11 -2.71 6.96
CA VAL A 147 -9.77 -3.51 5.90
C VAL A 147 -8.79 -4.50 5.27
N ASP A 148 -7.54 -4.12 5.05
CA ASP A 148 -6.49 -5.00 4.55
C ASP A 148 -6.29 -6.22 5.46
N ASP A 149 -6.21 -5.98 6.77
CA ASP A 149 -6.08 -7.05 7.77
C ASP A 149 -7.30 -7.98 7.75
N GLU A 150 -8.51 -7.43 7.72
CA GLU A 150 -9.74 -8.22 7.66
C GLU A 150 -9.83 -9.08 6.39
N ILE A 151 -9.47 -8.53 5.23
CA ILE A 151 -9.47 -9.29 3.96
C ILE A 151 -8.43 -10.41 4.00
N ARG A 152 -7.23 -10.11 4.45
CA ARG A 152 -6.15 -11.09 4.60
C ARG A 152 -6.56 -12.25 5.52
N ASP A 153 -7.11 -11.92 6.68
CA ASP A 153 -7.51 -12.89 7.69
C ASP A 153 -8.69 -13.75 7.20
N GLU A 154 -9.63 -13.17 6.47
CA GLU A 154 -10.75 -13.92 5.88
C GLU A 154 -10.26 -14.91 4.83
N PHE A 155 -9.38 -14.54 3.90
CA PHE A 155 -8.79 -15.48 2.96
C PHE A 155 -7.97 -16.57 3.64
N ALA A 156 -7.25 -16.23 4.72
CA ALA A 156 -6.52 -17.23 5.51
C ALA A 156 -7.47 -18.23 6.21
N ALA A 157 -8.61 -17.77 6.70
CA ALA A 157 -9.63 -18.62 7.31
C ALA A 157 -10.31 -19.51 6.27
N LEU A 158 -10.62 -18.97 5.09
CA LEU A 158 -11.23 -19.70 3.99
C LEU A 158 -10.30 -20.77 3.41
N ALA A 159 -9.00 -20.49 3.28
CA ALA A 159 -8.01 -21.46 2.81
C ALA A 159 -7.93 -22.70 3.73
N LYS A 160 -8.05 -22.53 5.06
CA LYS A 160 -8.08 -23.65 6.01
C LYS A 160 -9.30 -24.56 5.87
N LYS A 161 -10.36 -24.10 5.20
CA LYS A 161 -11.62 -24.81 4.98
C LYS A 161 -11.88 -25.08 3.50
N ALA A 162 -10.85 -25.01 2.67
CA ALA A 162 -10.96 -25.14 1.21
C ALA A 162 -11.53 -26.50 0.74
N ASP A 163 -11.43 -27.54 1.57
CA ASP A 163 -11.93 -28.89 1.23
C ASP A 163 -13.47 -28.98 1.25
N SER A 164 -14.15 -28.14 2.04
CA SER A 164 -15.61 -28.24 2.17
C SER A 164 -16.36 -27.44 1.12
N GLN A 165 -15.93 -26.25 0.78
CA GLN A 165 -16.50 -25.29 -0.19
C GLN A 165 -18.05 -25.31 -0.26
N ASP A 166 -18.70 -25.38 0.92
CA ASP A 166 -20.13 -25.33 1.04
C ASP A 166 -20.70 -23.94 0.64
N ASP A 167 -22.00 -23.78 0.64
CA ASP A 167 -22.64 -22.54 0.21
C ASP A 167 -22.24 -21.33 1.07
N GLU A 168 -21.98 -21.55 2.37
CA GLU A 168 -21.51 -20.51 3.28
C GLU A 168 -20.07 -20.12 2.94
N TRP A 169 -19.20 -21.10 2.68
CA TRP A 169 -17.82 -20.84 2.24
C TRP A 169 -17.80 -20.04 0.93
N LYS A 170 -18.60 -20.47 -0.07
CA LYS A 170 -18.66 -19.77 -1.36
C LYS A 170 -19.16 -18.33 -1.22
N LYS A 171 -20.17 -18.09 -0.40
CA LYS A 171 -20.67 -16.75 -0.12
C LYS A 171 -19.64 -15.86 0.55
N ARG A 172 -18.92 -16.38 1.54
CA ARG A 172 -17.84 -15.66 2.22
C ARG A 172 -16.67 -15.38 1.29
N PHE A 173 -16.30 -16.35 0.44
CA PHE A 173 -15.21 -16.19 -0.52
C PHE A 173 -15.55 -15.09 -1.54
N GLU A 174 -16.76 -15.06 -2.10
CA GLU A 174 -17.21 -13.99 -2.99
C GLU A 174 -17.24 -12.62 -2.29
N ALA A 175 -17.67 -12.57 -1.04
CA ALA A 175 -17.64 -11.33 -0.26
C ALA A 175 -16.20 -10.83 -0.04
N ALA A 176 -15.26 -11.72 0.23
CA ALA A 176 -13.84 -11.38 0.36
C ALA A 176 -13.23 -10.89 -0.95
N LEU A 177 -13.57 -11.54 -2.08
CA LEU A 177 -13.16 -11.10 -3.43
C LEU A 177 -13.71 -9.69 -3.74
N THR A 178 -14.95 -9.43 -3.40
CA THR A 178 -15.58 -8.11 -3.60
C THR A 178 -14.87 -7.04 -2.79
N ARG A 179 -14.53 -7.31 -1.53
CA ARG A 179 -13.79 -6.37 -0.69
C ARG A 179 -12.38 -6.12 -1.22
N ALA A 180 -11.70 -7.15 -1.73
CA ALA A 180 -10.38 -7.00 -2.35
C ALA A 180 -10.44 -6.14 -3.63
N ASP A 181 -11.47 -6.32 -4.45
CA ASP A 181 -11.72 -5.54 -5.67
C ASP A 181 -12.00 -4.05 -5.34
N GLU A 182 -12.82 -3.81 -4.31
CA GLU A 182 -13.04 -2.46 -3.78
C GLU A 182 -11.75 -1.82 -3.25
N MET A 183 -10.84 -2.60 -2.66
CA MET A 183 -9.56 -2.11 -2.17
C MET A 183 -8.66 -1.68 -3.33
N ILE A 184 -8.56 -2.45 -4.41
CA ILE A 184 -7.87 -2.05 -5.65
C ILE A 184 -8.37 -0.69 -6.13
N TYR A 185 -9.69 -0.49 -6.14
CA TYR A 185 -10.28 0.79 -6.52
C TYR A 185 -9.87 1.93 -5.57
N LYS A 186 -9.91 1.70 -4.25
CA LYS A 186 -9.53 2.70 -3.24
C LYS A 186 -8.05 3.07 -3.33
N GLU A 187 -7.19 2.11 -3.60
CA GLU A 187 -5.77 2.35 -3.81
C GLU A 187 -5.52 3.23 -5.04
N ALA A 188 -6.07 2.88 -6.17
CA ALA A 188 -5.88 3.61 -7.41
C ALA A 188 -6.46 5.04 -7.38
N ASN A 189 -7.56 5.25 -6.65
CA ASN A 189 -8.30 6.51 -6.68
C ASN A 189 -8.09 7.39 -5.43
N ILE A 190 -7.60 6.82 -4.32
CA ILE A 190 -7.41 7.55 -3.06
C ILE A 190 -5.97 7.46 -2.60
N LEU A 191 -5.44 6.26 -2.38
CA LEU A 191 -4.13 6.09 -1.75
C LEU A 191 -3.00 6.57 -2.66
N PHE A 192 -2.89 6.02 -3.86
CA PHE A 192 -1.80 6.34 -4.80
C PHE A 192 -1.76 7.81 -5.20
N PRO A 193 -2.90 8.48 -5.51
CA PRO A 193 -2.91 9.90 -5.75
C PRO A 193 -2.47 10.77 -4.56
N ASN A 194 -2.79 10.35 -3.33
CA ASN A 194 -2.30 11.04 -2.14
C ASN A 194 -0.80 10.83 -1.94
N CYS A 195 -0.29 9.63 -2.11
CA CYS A 195 1.15 9.36 -2.05
C CYS A 195 1.91 10.13 -3.14
N ALA A 196 1.46 10.04 -4.40
CA ALA A 196 2.08 10.72 -5.52
C ALA A 196 2.17 12.23 -5.34
N PHE A 197 1.16 12.84 -4.75
CA PHE A 197 1.09 14.28 -4.55
C PHE A 197 1.94 14.78 -3.37
N ASN A 198 2.03 13.99 -2.29
CA ASN A 198 2.65 14.42 -1.05
C ASN A 198 4.11 13.98 -0.93
N PHE A 199 4.46 12.78 -1.40
CA PHE A 199 5.81 12.25 -1.18
C PHE A 199 6.85 12.95 -2.05
N THR A 200 8.02 13.17 -1.45
CA THR A 200 9.21 13.69 -2.14
C THR A 200 9.92 12.57 -2.90
N ASP A 201 10.83 12.96 -3.80
CA ASP A 201 11.64 11.99 -4.54
C ASP A 201 12.53 11.17 -3.59
N GLU A 202 13.06 11.78 -2.52
CA GLU A 202 13.87 11.10 -1.52
C GLU A 202 13.07 10.03 -0.76
N GLU A 203 11.79 10.30 -0.47
CA GLU A 203 10.90 9.32 0.15
C GLU A 203 10.61 8.18 -0.80
N TRP A 204 10.36 8.47 -2.07
CA TRP A 204 10.18 7.44 -3.09
C TRP A 204 11.43 6.57 -3.28
N PHE A 205 12.62 7.15 -3.24
CA PHE A 205 13.86 6.39 -3.28
C PHE A 205 14.03 5.49 -2.06
N GLY A 206 13.63 5.96 -0.87
CA GLY A 206 13.57 5.14 0.34
C GLY A 206 12.59 3.98 0.20
N ILE A 207 11.37 4.25 -0.21
CA ILE A 207 10.32 3.25 -0.44
C ILE A 207 10.75 2.23 -1.49
N TYR A 208 11.37 2.65 -2.59
CA TYR A 208 11.92 1.77 -3.60
C TYR A 208 12.97 0.79 -3.03
N ARG A 209 13.92 1.31 -2.26
CA ARG A 209 14.94 0.49 -1.62
C ARG A 209 14.31 -0.54 -0.68
N ASP A 210 13.43 -0.08 0.21
CA ASP A 210 12.82 -0.91 1.24
C ASP A 210 11.81 -1.91 0.64
N SER A 211 11.24 -1.63 -0.53
CA SER A 211 10.36 -2.57 -1.24
C SER A 211 11.07 -3.83 -1.74
N LYS A 212 12.39 -3.79 -1.91
CA LYS A 212 13.21 -4.94 -2.32
C LYS A 212 13.30 -6.03 -1.24
N ASP A 213 13.00 -5.69 0.01
CA ASP A 213 12.99 -6.65 1.13
C ASP A 213 11.73 -7.52 1.16
N TYR A 214 10.74 -7.20 0.33
CA TYR A 214 9.49 -7.95 0.22
C TYR A 214 9.54 -8.95 -0.92
N ALA A 215 8.88 -10.09 -0.71
CA ALA A 215 8.70 -11.07 -1.77
C ALA A 215 7.84 -10.49 -2.92
N GLU A 216 8.09 -10.99 -4.10
CA GLU A 216 7.23 -10.72 -5.26
C GLU A 216 5.88 -11.41 -5.10
N CYS A 217 4.83 -10.82 -5.65
CA CYS A 217 3.49 -11.38 -5.61
C CYS A 217 2.83 -11.29 -6.99
N PHE A 218 1.90 -12.20 -7.24
CA PHE A 218 1.14 -12.32 -8.50
C PHE A 218 2.01 -12.45 -9.77
N GLY A 219 3.29 -12.87 -9.62
CA GLY A 219 4.23 -12.93 -10.74
C GLY A 219 4.71 -11.55 -11.24
N VAL A 220 4.52 -10.53 -10.46
CA VAL A 220 5.06 -9.19 -10.74
C VAL A 220 6.45 -9.08 -10.12
N GLU A 221 7.45 -8.90 -10.99
CA GLU A 221 8.84 -8.73 -10.58
C GLU A 221 9.10 -7.30 -10.09
N ASN A 222 10.00 -7.16 -9.13
CA ASN A 222 10.49 -5.86 -8.68
C ASN A 222 11.36 -5.26 -9.79
N GLY A 223 10.83 -4.25 -10.47
CA GLY A 223 11.55 -3.56 -11.54
C GLY A 223 12.72 -2.73 -11.04
N VAL A 224 13.62 -2.36 -11.95
CA VAL A 224 14.75 -1.46 -11.66
C VAL A 224 14.33 -0.03 -11.95
N TRP A 225 14.42 0.84 -10.94
CA TRP A 225 14.25 2.27 -11.10
C TRP A 225 15.61 2.95 -11.21
N GLU A 226 16.04 3.23 -12.45
CA GLU A 226 17.37 3.72 -12.76
C GLU A 226 17.79 4.97 -11.98
N ASP A 227 16.89 5.92 -11.76
CA ASP A 227 17.21 7.16 -11.05
C ASP A 227 17.46 6.90 -9.56
N ALA A 228 16.73 5.98 -8.95
CA ALA A 228 16.96 5.57 -7.57
C ALA A 228 18.29 4.82 -7.42
N GLU A 229 18.64 3.95 -8.38
CA GLU A 229 19.94 3.25 -8.36
C GLU A 229 21.10 4.24 -8.48
N LYS A 230 21.03 5.22 -9.37
CA LYS A 230 22.06 6.27 -9.48
C LYS A 230 22.25 7.06 -8.19
N VAL A 231 21.15 7.39 -7.50
CA VAL A 231 21.23 8.10 -6.21
C VAL A 231 21.88 7.22 -5.14
N GLN A 232 21.61 5.92 -5.14
CA GLN A 232 22.30 4.98 -4.23
C GLN A 232 23.79 4.88 -4.53
N GLU A 233 24.18 4.76 -5.79
CA GLU A 233 25.58 4.70 -6.20
C GLU A 233 26.36 5.95 -5.76
N VAL A 234 25.78 7.14 -5.95
CA VAL A 234 26.38 8.41 -5.51
C VAL A 234 26.51 8.46 -3.99
N LYS A 235 25.50 8.03 -3.24
CA LYS A 235 25.58 7.95 -1.76
C LYS A 235 26.65 6.96 -1.31
N MET A 236 26.73 5.80 -1.93
CA MET A 236 27.78 4.81 -1.61
C MET A 236 29.19 5.31 -1.95
N SER A 237 29.36 6.02 -3.06
CA SER A 237 30.66 6.60 -3.45
C SER A 237 31.10 7.76 -2.55
N SER A 238 30.20 8.39 -1.82
CA SER A 238 30.49 9.47 -0.85
C SER A 238 30.84 8.98 0.55
N ILE A 239 30.68 7.67 0.82
CA ILE A 239 31.02 7.06 2.10
C ILE A 239 32.54 7.01 2.25
N SER A 240 33.06 7.45 3.40
CA SER A 240 34.51 7.43 3.68
C SER A 240 35.01 5.99 3.80
N GLN A 241 36.32 5.79 3.52
CA GLN A 241 36.96 4.47 3.63
C GLN A 241 36.94 3.89 5.07
N ASP A 242 36.64 4.74 6.06
CA ASP A 242 36.59 4.37 7.48
C ASP A 242 35.15 3.99 7.95
N GLU A 243 34.21 3.87 7.03
CA GLU A 243 32.83 3.52 7.34
C GLU A 243 32.48 2.10 6.90
N ILE A 244 31.75 1.40 7.74
CA ILE A 244 31.20 0.07 7.46
C ILE A 244 29.83 0.24 6.84
N VAL A 245 29.66 -0.28 5.62
CA VAL A 245 28.41 -0.26 4.88
C VAL A 245 27.64 -1.55 5.12
N MET A 246 26.37 -1.43 5.48
CA MET A 246 25.43 -2.53 5.71
C MET A 246 24.16 -2.31 4.91
N ALA A 247 23.35 -3.34 4.71
CA ALA A 247 22.09 -3.25 3.98
C ALA A 247 21.13 -2.16 4.50
N GLY A 248 21.17 -1.85 5.81
CA GLY A 248 20.35 -0.83 6.45
C GLY A 248 20.97 0.56 6.57
N GLY A 249 22.20 0.77 6.08
CA GLY A 249 22.91 2.06 6.19
C GLY A 249 24.42 1.91 6.33
N HIS A 250 25.06 2.93 6.88
CA HIS A 250 26.50 2.93 7.15
C HIS A 250 26.79 3.53 8.52
N MET A 251 27.91 3.16 9.11
CA MET A 251 28.39 3.69 10.38
C MET A 251 29.91 3.65 10.45
N THR A 252 30.51 4.55 11.23
CA THR A 252 31.93 4.50 11.50
C THR A 252 32.27 3.33 12.43
N VAL A 253 33.54 2.90 12.43
CA VAL A 253 34.01 1.87 13.38
C VAL A 253 33.79 2.30 14.83
N GLU A 254 33.91 3.60 15.14
CA GLU A 254 33.65 4.14 16.48
C GLU A 254 32.18 4.00 16.88
N GLN A 255 31.25 4.32 15.94
CA GLN A 255 29.81 4.16 16.17
C GLN A 255 29.43 2.70 16.37
N LEU A 256 29.98 1.79 15.54
CA LEU A 256 29.78 0.34 15.71
C LEU A 256 30.30 -0.14 17.06
N THR A 257 31.50 0.30 17.45
CA THR A 257 32.12 -0.06 18.73
C THR A 257 31.26 0.45 19.91
N ALA A 258 30.77 1.69 19.84
CA ALA A 258 29.89 2.25 20.86
C ALA A 258 28.56 1.46 20.95
N MET A 259 27.99 1.08 19.83
CA MET A 259 26.77 0.28 19.75
C MET A 259 26.97 -1.12 20.37
N LEU A 260 28.03 -1.81 19.98
CA LEU A 260 28.34 -3.15 20.51
C LEU A 260 28.60 -3.12 22.03
N ASN A 261 29.31 -2.09 22.52
CA ASN A 261 29.58 -1.91 23.96
C ASN A 261 28.32 -1.57 24.79
N THR A 262 27.24 -1.11 24.16
CA THR A 262 25.97 -0.80 24.83
C THR A 262 25.05 -2.04 24.94
N ILE A 263 25.31 -3.06 24.17
CA ILE A 263 24.52 -4.30 24.18
C ILE A 263 24.97 -5.14 25.39
N PRO A 264 24.09 -5.48 26.34
CA PRO A 264 24.44 -6.24 27.55
C PRO A 264 24.59 -7.75 27.23
N LEU A 265 25.27 -8.08 26.15
CA LEU A 265 25.52 -9.45 25.68
C LEU A 265 26.98 -9.55 25.26
N GLU A 266 27.59 -10.69 25.50
CA GLU A 266 28.89 -11.05 24.97
C GLU A 266 28.72 -11.51 23.51
N ILE A 267 29.28 -10.77 22.57
CA ILE A 267 29.21 -11.07 21.15
C ILE A 267 30.59 -11.38 20.67
N SER A 268 30.80 -12.61 20.15
CA SER A 268 32.03 -13.04 19.49
C SER A 268 31.76 -13.23 18.01
N PHE A 269 32.59 -12.64 17.19
CA PHE A 269 32.62 -12.86 15.74
C PHE A 269 33.75 -13.84 15.42
N VAL A 270 33.43 -14.89 14.70
CA VAL A 270 34.43 -15.86 14.21
C VAL A 270 34.37 -15.85 12.69
N ASP A 271 35.47 -15.57 12.03
CA ASP A 271 35.54 -15.57 10.57
C ASP A 271 35.61 -16.98 9.98
N THR A 272 35.66 -17.07 8.65
CA THR A 272 35.74 -18.36 7.93
C THR A 272 37.03 -19.13 8.19
N ASP A 273 38.07 -18.45 8.67
CA ASP A 273 39.36 -19.02 9.03
C ASP A 273 39.44 -19.43 10.52
N ASN A 274 38.31 -19.30 11.22
CA ASN A 274 38.16 -19.65 12.64
C ASN A 274 39.00 -18.80 13.59
N ILE A 275 39.30 -17.54 13.17
CA ILE A 275 40.05 -16.56 13.94
C ILE A 275 39.06 -15.66 14.70
N ASN A 276 39.33 -15.47 16.00
CA ASN A 276 38.50 -14.69 16.92
C ASN A 276 39.00 -13.26 17.02
#